data_4c8e3d5b5a9abf73412f5a2f6809f75a
#
_entry.id   4c8e3d5b5a9abf73412f5a2f6809f75a
#
_cell.length_a   1.000
_cell.length_b   1.000
_cell.length_c   1.000
_cell.angle_alpha   90.00
_cell.angle_beta   90.00
_cell.angle_gamma   90.00
#
_symmetry.space_group_name_H-M   'P 1'
#
loop_
_entity.id
_entity.type
_entity.pdbx_description
1 polymer ?
#
loop_
_entity_poly.entity_id
_entity_poly.type
_entity_poly.pdbx_seq_one_letter_code
_entity_poly.pdbx_strand_id
1 'polypeptide(L)'
;ILTNPPYVMSGSSNLKEEISKDDALKKYFSVSAMGIEGLFMEWIIRALKPNGKAFIVVPDGIMNRSNDKKLRDFILEQCEIDAVISLPLNTFFTTNKKTYILALTKKAPVMVDGVPTLQRQTSPVFTYLCSEFGETRDVYRFDIDQNDLQVASDLFNMFKGAKTSFANTLNMIGDPSCKISGIDDFYNGTHWCVEPWWYH
;
A
#
# COMPACT_ATOMS: atom_id res chain seq x y z
N ILE A 1 -6.48 -10.56 2.88
CA ILE A 1 -5.44 -10.96 1.92
C ILE A 1 -4.10 -10.55 2.46
N LEU A 2 -3.11 -11.45 2.42
CA LEU A 2 -1.70 -11.18 2.70
C LEU A 2 -0.89 -11.69 1.51
N THR A 3 -0.12 -10.82 0.84
CA THR A 3 0.52 -11.21 -0.41
C THR A 3 1.75 -10.36 -0.76
N ASN A 4 2.67 -11.00 -1.49
CA ASN A 4 3.82 -10.38 -2.14
C ASN A 4 3.72 -10.72 -3.65
N PRO A 5 3.02 -9.87 -4.45
CA PRO A 5 2.83 -10.15 -5.88
C PRO A 5 4.15 -10.09 -6.66
N PRO A 6 4.24 -10.75 -7.82
CA PRO A 6 5.44 -10.69 -8.65
C PRO A 6 5.69 -9.27 -9.20
N TYR A 7 6.93 -8.79 -9.15
CA TYR A 7 7.35 -7.47 -9.63
C TYR A 7 7.85 -7.56 -11.09
N VAL A 8 6.95 -7.87 -12.02
CA VAL A 8 7.31 -8.13 -13.41
C VAL A 8 6.66 -7.09 -14.33
N MET A 9 7.50 -6.31 -15.00
CA MET A 9 7.06 -5.36 -16.05
C MET A 9 6.88 -6.04 -17.40
N SER A 10 7.71 -7.05 -17.72
CA SER A 10 7.68 -7.78 -18.98
C SER A 10 6.57 -8.83 -19.02
N GLY A 11 6.09 -9.14 -20.22
CA GLY A 11 5.04 -10.16 -20.43
C GLY A 11 3.60 -9.66 -20.19
N SER A 12 3.42 -8.45 -19.68
CA SER A 12 2.09 -7.87 -19.48
C SER A 12 1.34 -7.57 -20.79
N SER A 13 2.04 -7.38 -21.91
CA SER A 13 1.44 -7.12 -23.22
C SER A 13 0.56 -8.28 -23.68
N ASN A 14 1.07 -9.51 -23.61
CA ASN A 14 0.33 -10.71 -24.02
C ASN A 14 -0.92 -10.90 -23.12
N LEU A 15 -0.75 -10.71 -21.81
CA LEU A 15 -1.88 -10.84 -20.87
C LEU A 15 -2.93 -9.75 -21.11
N LYS A 16 -2.50 -8.51 -21.40
CA LYS A 16 -3.43 -7.42 -21.75
C LYS A 16 -4.13 -7.67 -23.08
N GLU A 17 -3.45 -8.27 -24.04
CA GLU A 17 -4.07 -8.69 -25.30
C GLU A 17 -5.16 -9.74 -25.05
N GLU A 18 -4.90 -10.75 -24.25
CA GLU A 18 -5.90 -11.75 -23.87
C GLU A 18 -7.09 -11.12 -23.12
N ILE A 19 -6.82 -10.23 -22.17
CA ILE A 19 -7.87 -9.45 -21.48
C ILE A 19 -8.73 -8.66 -22.49
N SER A 20 -8.09 -8.08 -23.52
CA SER A 20 -8.80 -7.28 -24.54
C SER A 20 -9.71 -8.08 -25.45
N LYS A 21 -9.52 -9.39 -25.55
CA LYS A 21 -10.34 -10.30 -26.37
C LYS A 21 -11.61 -10.78 -25.65
N ASP A 22 -11.67 -10.64 -24.34
CA ASP A 22 -12.80 -11.09 -23.52
C ASP A 22 -13.48 -9.88 -22.86
N ASP A 23 -14.75 -9.67 -23.17
CA ASP A 23 -15.49 -8.50 -22.65
C ASP A 23 -15.71 -8.54 -21.14
N ALA A 24 -15.79 -9.71 -20.52
CA ALA A 24 -15.93 -9.86 -19.08
C ALA A 24 -14.61 -9.49 -18.39
N LEU A 25 -13.48 -9.98 -18.91
CA LEU A 25 -12.14 -9.64 -18.41
C LEU A 25 -11.82 -8.15 -18.63
N LYS A 26 -12.17 -7.59 -19.78
CA LYS A 26 -11.99 -6.15 -20.07
C LYS A 26 -12.78 -5.28 -19.09
N LYS A 27 -14.01 -5.67 -18.78
CA LYS A 27 -14.85 -4.99 -17.79
C LYS A 27 -14.28 -5.13 -16.38
N TYR A 28 -13.73 -6.30 -16.05
CA TYR A 28 -13.12 -6.57 -14.75
C TYR A 28 -11.79 -5.80 -14.56
N PHE A 29 -10.91 -5.79 -15.57
CA PHE A 29 -9.62 -5.08 -15.53
C PHE A 29 -9.71 -3.72 -16.23
N SER A 30 -10.56 -2.84 -15.73
CA SER A 30 -10.88 -1.56 -16.36
C SER A 30 -9.85 -0.44 -16.10
N VAL A 31 -8.98 -0.60 -15.10
CA VAL A 31 -7.99 0.42 -14.70
C VAL A 31 -6.85 0.54 -15.72
N SER A 32 -6.57 -0.51 -16.50
CA SER A 32 -5.44 -0.57 -17.44
C SER A 32 -4.10 -0.25 -16.77
N ALA A 33 -3.86 -0.82 -15.60
CA ALA A 33 -2.66 -0.59 -14.81
C ALA A 33 -1.38 -1.09 -15.52
N MET A 34 -0.24 -0.55 -15.11
CA MET A 34 1.06 -0.92 -15.70
C MET A 34 1.56 -2.27 -15.17
N GLY A 35 2.12 -3.06 -16.08
CA GLY A 35 2.78 -4.31 -15.72
C GLY A 35 1.85 -5.38 -15.16
N ILE A 36 2.41 -6.52 -14.81
CA ILE A 36 1.70 -7.60 -14.14
C ILE A 36 1.36 -7.19 -12.70
N GLU A 37 2.26 -6.48 -12.03
CA GLU A 37 2.01 -5.97 -10.69
C GLU A 37 0.76 -5.09 -10.59
N GLY A 38 0.51 -4.24 -11.60
CA GLY A 38 -0.69 -3.41 -11.64
C GLY A 38 -1.97 -4.21 -11.82
N LEU A 39 -1.95 -5.25 -12.65
CA LEU A 39 -3.08 -6.18 -12.82
C LEU A 39 -3.37 -6.95 -11.52
N PHE A 40 -2.33 -7.42 -10.82
CA PHE A 40 -2.49 -8.06 -9.52
C PHE A 40 -3.12 -7.11 -8.49
N MET A 41 -2.69 -5.85 -8.45
CA MET A 41 -3.27 -4.86 -7.54
C MET A 41 -4.76 -4.65 -7.81
N GLU A 42 -5.16 -4.49 -9.08
CA GLU A 42 -6.56 -4.35 -9.44
C GLU A 42 -7.37 -5.58 -9.03
N TRP A 43 -6.84 -6.78 -9.31
CA TRP A 43 -7.48 -8.04 -8.93
C TRP A 43 -7.64 -8.17 -7.40
N ILE A 44 -6.61 -7.91 -6.62
CA ILE A 44 -6.66 -7.96 -5.15
C ILE A 44 -7.78 -7.06 -4.61
N ILE A 45 -7.83 -5.81 -5.10
CA ILE A 45 -8.81 -4.82 -4.64
C ILE A 45 -10.23 -5.25 -4.99
N ARG A 46 -10.44 -5.80 -6.19
CA ARG A 46 -11.76 -6.29 -6.59
C ARG A 46 -12.19 -7.55 -5.85
N ALA A 47 -11.24 -8.42 -5.47
CA ALA A 47 -11.51 -9.64 -4.71
C ALA A 47 -11.83 -9.38 -3.23
N LEU A 48 -11.45 -8.21 -2.69
CA LEU A 48 -11.77 -7.86 -1.31
C LEU A 48 -13.27 -7.64 -1.12
N LYS A 49 -13.82 -8.27 -0.08
CA LYS A 49 -15.18 -7.98 0.40
C LYS A 49 -15.20 -6.63 1.12
N PRO A 50 -16.34 -5.95 1.21
CA PRO A 50 -16.49 -4.76 2.06
C PRO A 50 -15.94 -5.02 3.48
N ASN A 51 -15.18 -4.07 4.01
CA ASN A 51 -14.40 -4.15 5.26
C ASN A 51 -13.28 -5.21 5.27
N GLY A 52 -13.06 -5.92 4.16
CA GLY A 52 -11.93 -6.83 4.00
C GLY A 52 -10.60 -6.09 3.99
N LYS A 53 -9.56 -6.73 4.55
CA LYS A 53 -8.23 -6.15 4.68
C LYS A 53 -7.22 -6.81 3.76
N ALA A 54 -6.28 -6.01 3.26
CA ALA A 54 -5.13 -6.49 2.52
C ALA A 54 -3.84 -5.87 3.05
N PHE A 55 -2.80 -6.70 3.17
CA PHE A 55 -1.42 -6.29 3.37
C PHE A 55 -0.63 -6.77 2.16
N ILE A 56 -0.08 -5.84 1.41
CA ILE A 56 0.49 -6.12 0.10
C ILE A 56 1.89 -5.54 0.05
N VAL A 57 2.89 -6.36 -0.30
CA VAL A 57 4.21 -5.84 -0.63
C VAL A 57 4.17 -5.29 -2.04
N VAL A 58 4.47 -4.01 -2.20
CA VAL A 58 4.42 -3.32 -3.49
C VAL A 58 5.77 -2.71 -3.84
N PRO A 59 6.18 -2.73 -5.12
CA PRO A 59 7.39 -2.04 -5.56
C PRO A 59 7.16 -0.53 -5.62
N ASP A 60 8.24 0.25 -5.52
CA ASP A 60 8.23 1.70 -5.59
C ASP A 60 7.57 2.25 -6.86
N GLY A 61 7.63 1.52 -7.96
CA GLY A 61 6.98 1.91 -9.19
C GLY A 61 5.48 2.18 -9.05
N ILE A 62 4.74 1.35 -8.30
CA ILE A 62 3.32 1.58 -8.02
C ILE A 62 3.14 2.87 -7.22
N MET A 63 4.07 3.16 -6.31
CA MET A 63 4.01 4.30 -5.42
C MET A 63 4.35 5.63 -6.11
N ASN A 64 5.19 5.63 -7.17
CA ASN A 64 5.74 6.87 -7.73
C ASN A 64 5.54 7.08 -9.24
N ARG A 65 5.33 6.02 -10.05
CA ARG A 65 5.18 6.21 -11.51
C ARG A 65 3.94 7.02 -11.86
N SER A 66 4.09 8.01 -12.74
CA SER A 66 2.97 8.81 -13.23
C SER A 66 1.90 7.97 -13.94
N ASN A 67 2.32 6.95 -14.69
CA ASN A 67 1.41 6.04 -15.41
C ASN A 67 0.57 5.16 -14.46
N ASP A 68 1.00 4.99 -13.21
CA ASP A 68 0.24 4.25 -12.18
C ASP A 68 -0.67 5.16 -11.35
N LYS A 69 -0.74 6.46 -11.66
CA LYS A 69 -1.66 7.37 -10.96
C LYS A 69 -3.10 6.87 -10.99
N LYS A 70 -3.58 6.41 -12.14
CA LYS A 70 -4.95 5.85 -12.25
C LYS A 70 -5.18 4.61 -11.38
N LEU A 71 -4.14 3.79 -11.14
CA LEU A 71 -4.21 2.69 -10.18
C LEU A 71 -4.31 3.21 -8.74
N ARG A 72 -3.51 4.22 -8.38
CA ARG A 72 -3.59 4.85 -7.06
C ARG A 72 -4.95 5.53 -6.84
N ASP A 73 -5.48 6.22 -7.84
CA ASP A 73 -6.82 6.82 -7.78
C ASP A 73 -7.90 5.75 -7.56
N PHE A 74 -7.80 4.61 -8.26
CA PHE A 74 -8.70 3.47 -8.07
C PHE A 74 -8.58 2.87 -6.65
N ILE A 75 -7.36 2.76 -6.11
CA ILE A 75 -7.15 2.32 -4.73
C ILE A 75 -7.86 3.26 -3.75
N LEU A 76 -7.68 4.57 -3.90
CA LEU A 76 -8.31 5.59 -3.05
C LEU A 76 -9.83 5.61 -3.16
N GLU A 77 -10.36 5.30 -4.35
CA GLU A 77 -11.81 5.17 -4.55
C GLU A 77 -12.37 3.96 -3.79
N GLN A 78 -11.73 2.80 -3.95
CA GLN A 78 -12.24 1.51 -3.50
C GLN A 78 -11.84 1.13 -2.08
N CYS A 79 -10.76 1.69 -1.54
CA CYS A 79 -10.17 1.32 -0.27
C CYS A 79 -9.85 2.54 0.60
N GLU A 80 -9.78 2.31 1.91
CA GLU A 80 -9.03 3.16 2.82
C GLU A 80 -7.57 2.70 2.83
N ILE A 81 -6.63 3.64 2.83
CA ILE A 81 -5.23 3.38 3.11
C ILE A 81 -5.06 3.43 4.63
N ASP A 82 -4.76 2.28 5.23
CA ASP A 82 -4.53 2.19 6.67
C ASP A 82 -3.07 2.50 7.02
N ALA A 83 -2.13 1.95 6.24
CA ALA A 83 -0.70 2.17 6.48
C ALA A 83 0.14 2.08 5.21
N VAL A 84 1.27 2.77 5.24
CA VAL A 84 2.40 2.61 4.31
C VAL A 84 3.67 2.42 5.13
N ILE A 85 4.30 1.25 5.02
CA ILE A 85 5.57 0.94 5.69
C ILE A 85 6.65 0.85 4.62
N SER A 86 7.61 1.75 4.68
CA SER A 86 8.78 1.77 3.80
C SER A 86 9.77 0.70 4.26
N LEU A 87 10.13 -0.23 3.37
CA LEU A 87 11.12 -1.25 3.63
C LEU A 87 12.50 -0.80 3.12
N PRO A 88 13.60 -1.23 3.74
CA PRO A 88 14.94 -0.89 3.25
C PRO A 88 15.22 -1.50 1.88
N LEU A 89 16.24 -0.97 1.18
CA LEU A 89 16.73 -1.62 -0.03
C LEU A 89 17.26 -3.02 0.29
N ASN A 90 17.17 -3.91 -0.69
CA ASN A 90 17.60 -5.31 -0.54
C ASN A 90 16.85 -6.11 0.55
N THR A 91 15.63 -5.72 0.89
CA THR A 91 14.75 -6.53 1.74
C THR A 91 14.54 -7.91 1.14
N PHE A 92 14.44 -8.02 -0.17
CA PHE A 92 14.34 -9.29 -0.89
C PHE A 92 15.63 -9.56 -1.67
N PHE A 93 16.24 -10.73 -1.47
CA PHE A 93 17.49 -11.13 -2.14
C PHE A 93 17.33 -11.29 -3.67
N THR A 94 16.10 -11.52 -4.14
CA THR A 94 15.79 -11.69 -5.58
C THR A 94 15.67 -10.36 -6.33
N THR A 95 15.64 -9.24 -5.64
CA THR A 95 15.49 -7.92 -6.26
C THR A 95 16.11 -6.83 -5.37
N ASN A 96 16.75 -5.88 -6.01
CA ASN A 96 17.23 -4.65 -5.35
C ASN A 96 16.21 -3.51 -5.39
N LYS A 97 14.97 -3.78 -5.86
CA LYS A 97 13.92 -2.75 -5.90
C LYS A 97 13.52 -2.31 -4.50
N LYS A 98 13.30 -1.02 -4.37
CA LYS A 98 12.63 -0.46 -3.19
C LYS A 98 11.21 -0.98 -3.12
N THR A 99 10.78 -1.38 -1.92
CA THR A 99 9.45 -1.93 -1.66
C THR A 99 8.81 -1.30 -0.44
N TYR A 100 7.50 -1.43 -0.38
CA TYR A 100 6.65 -0.95 0.72
C TYR A 100 5.65 -2.03 1.11
N ILE A 101 5.21 -2.04 2.36
CA ILE A 101 3.99 -2.74 2.75
C ILE A 101 2.85 -1.72 2.70
N LEU A 102 1.86 -1.99 1.86
CA LEU A 102 0.64 -1.21 1.75
C LEU A 102 -0.49 -1.95 2.46
N ALA A 103 -1.05 -1.35 3.51
CA ALA A 103 -2.19 -1.88 4.24
C ALA A 103 -3.47 -1.16 3.81
N LEU A 104 -4.46 -1.93 3.38
CA LEU A 104 -5.72 -1.44 2.85
C LEU A 104 -6.92 -2.06 3.55
N THR A 105 -8.00 -1.30 3.68
CA THR A 105 -9.33 -1.82 4.04
C THR A 105 -10.30 -1.47 2.91
N LYS A 106 -10.99 -2.47 2.36
CA LYS A 106 -12.02 -2.26 1.34
C LYS A 106 -13.17 -1.44 1.92
N LYS A 107 -13.53 -0.35 1.27
CA LYS A 107 -14.67 0.47 1.68
C LYS A 107 -15.98 -0.30 1.58
N ALA A 108 -16.83 -0.13 2.58
CA ALA A 108 -18.22 -0.54 2.51
C ALA A 108 -19.07 0.63 2.00
N PRO A 109 -19.96 0.41 1.02
CA PRO A 109 -20.85 1.47 0.58
C PRO A 109 -21.82 1.86 1.70
N VAL A 110 -22.11 3.14 1.82
CA VAL A 110 -23.17 3.68 2.66
C VAL A 110 -24.29 4.22 1.76
N MET A 111 -25.53 4.17 2.25
CA MET A 111 -26.67 4.70 1.49
C MET A 111 -26.69 6.22 1.63
N VAL A 112 -26.61 6.92 0.51
CA VAL A 112 -26.76 8.38 0.42
C VAL A 112 -27.91 8.62 -0.55
N ASP A 113 -28.99 9.20 -0.10
CA ASP A 113 -30.22 9.46 -0.88
C ASP A 113 -30.72 8.22 -1.64
N GLY A 114 -30.64 7.04 -1.00
CA GLY A 114 -31.05 5.77 -1.59
C GLY A 114 -30.03 5.14 -2.55
N VAL A 115 -28.85 5.73 -2.75
CA VAL A 115 -27.79 5.24 -3.65
C VAL A 115 -26.61 4.71 -2.84
N PRO A 116 -26.15 3.46 -3.09
CA PRO A 116 -24.92 2.96 -2.47
C PRO A 116 -23.70 3.79 -2.91
N THR A 117 -23.03 4.44 -1.97
CA THR A 117 -21.93 5.37 -2.25
C THR A 117 -20.71 5.03 -1.40
N LEU A 118 -19.53 5.00 -2.03
CA LEU A 118 -18.26 4.87 -1.33
C LEU A 118 -17.79 6.24 -0.85
N GLN A 119 -17.62 6.38 0.46
CA GLN A 119 -17.21 7.64 1.06
C GLN A 119 -15.71 7.90 0.86
N ARG A 120 -15.34 9.18 0.71
CA ARG A 120 -13.94 9.59 0.76
C ARG A 120 -13.36 9.30 2.14
N GLN A 121 -12.14 8.76 2.18
CA GLN A 121 -11.41 8.60 3.43
C GLN A 121 -11.10 9.98 4.04
N THR A 122 -11.33 10.12 5.34
CA THR A 122 -10.95 11.30 6.13
C THR A 122 -9.96 10.95 7.25
N SER A 123 -9.89 9.67 7.61
CA SER A 123 -8.94 9.20 8.62
C SER A 123 -7.50 9.29 8.12
N PRO A 124 -6.55 9.59 9.02
CA PRO A 124 -5.14 9.66 8.67
C PRO A 124 -4.56 8.28 8.34
N VAL A 125 -3.35 8.28 7.80
CA VAL A 125 -2.60 7.09 7.39
C VAL A 125 -1.41 6.91 8.33
N PHE A 126 -1.22 5.68 8.81
CA PHE A 126 -0.01 5.29 9.53
C PHE A 126 1.15 5.15 8.55
N THR A 127 2.28 5.81 8.80
CA THR A 127 3.48 5.68 7.99
C THR A 127 4.69 5.33 8.85
N TYR A 128 5.55 4.45 8.35
CA TYR A 128 6.72 3.97 9.08
C TYR A 128 7.92 3.78 8.16
N LEU A 129 9.11 4.18 8.62
CA LEU A 129 10.38 3.93 7.95
C LEU A 129 11.10 2.76 8.63
N CYS A 130 11.04 1.59 8.04
CA CYS A 130 11.77 0.42 8.50
C CYS A 130 13.22 0.49 8.02
N SER A 131 14.17 0.43 8.92
CA SER A 131 15.61 0.38 8.63
C SER A 131 16.15 -1.03 8.68
N GLU A 132 15.70 -1.82 9.67
CA GLU A 132 16.11 -3.22 9.87
C GLU A 132 14.88 -4.09 10.11
N PHE A 133 14.92 -5.32 9.59
CA PHE A 133 13.77 -6.23 9.63
C PHE A 133 14.09 -7.61 10.23
N GLY A 134 15.13 -7.70 11.07
CA GLY A 134 15.51 -8.91 11.79
C GLY A 134 16.46 -9.83 11.03
N GLU A 135 16.89 -9.45 9.82
CA GLU A 135 17.84 -10.23 9.02
C GLU A 135 18.88 -9.31 8.36
N THR A 136 20.09 -9.81 8.15
CA THR A 136 21.08 -9.13 7.31
C THR A 136 20.58 -9.05 5.86
N ARG A 137 21.11 -8.07 5.11
CA ARG A 137 20.72 -7.86 3.69
C ARG A 137 21.73 -8.41 2.70
N ASP A 138 22.61 -9.29 3.16
CA ASP A 138 23.51 -10.04 2.31
C ASP A 138 22.86 -11.34 1.78
N VAL A 139 23.59 -12.07 0.95
CA VAL A 139 23.10 -13.29 0.29
C VAL A 139 22.75 -14.40 1.30
N TYR A 140 23.41 -14.41 2.47
CA TYR A 140 23.28 -15.51 3.45
C TYR A 140 22.13 -15.31 4.44
N ARG A 141 21.65 -14.08 4.63
CA ARG A 141 20.50 -13.79 5.51
C ARG A 141 20.66 -14.32 6.93
N PHE A 142 21.56 -13.74 7.69
CA PHE A 142 21.69 -14.06 9.11
C PHE A 142 20.70 -13.26 9.95
N ASP A 143 20.14 -13.90 10.97
CA ASP A 143 19.30 -13.22 11.95
C ASP A 143 20.08 -12.13 12.69
N ILE A 144 19.43 -10.98 12.91
CA ILE A 144 19.91 -9.86 13.75
C ILE A 144 18.83 -9.46 14.74
N ASP A 145 19.23 -8.99 15.91
CA ASP A 145 18.29 -8.63 16.99
C ASP A 145 17.40 -7.43 16.62
N GLN A 146 17.91 -6.50 15.79
CA GLN A 146 17.19 -5.32 15.42
C GLN A 146 16.10 -5.64 14.39
N ASN A 147 14.84 -5.41 14.80
CA ASN A 147 13.68 -5.66 13.96
C ASN A 147 12.61 -4.57 14.14
N ASP A 148 12.67 -3.57 13.26
CA ASP A 148 11.74 -2.44 13.29
C ASP A 148 10.31 -2.83 12.90
N LEU A 149 10.12 -3.95 12.18
CA LEU A 149 8.78 -4.41 11.81
C LEU A 149 7.95 -4.83 13.01
N GLN A 150 8.58 -5.35 14.08
CA GLN A 150 7.87 -5.64 15.32
C GLN A 150 7.35 -4.35 15.95
N VAL A 151 8.18 -3.33 16.05
CA VAL A 151 7.82 -2.01 16.59
C VAL A 151 6.71 -1.37 15.73
N ALA A 152 6.86 -1.41 14.40
CA ALA A 152 5.86 -0.91 13.46
C ALA A 152 4.51 -1.60 13.65
N SER A 153 4.52 -2.93 13.86
CA SER A 153 3.30 -3.73 14.10
C SER A 153 2.60 -3.31 15.39
N ASP A 154 3.35 -3.13 16.47
CA ASP A 154 2.81 -2.74 17.77
C ASP A 154 2.20 -1.32 17.72
N LEU A 155 2.92 -0.36 17.14
CA LEU A 155 2.43 1.00 16.93
C LEU A 155 1.21 1.05 15.99
N PHE A 156 1.21 0.25 14.93
CA PHE A 156 0.06 0.16 14.02
C PHE A 156 -1.18 -0.43 14.70
N ASN A 157 -1.01 -1.40 15.60
CA ASN A 157 -2.12 -1.93 16.39
C ASN A 157 -2.72 -0.88 17.30
N MET A 158 -1.89 -0.05 17.96
CA MET A 158 -2.35 1.09 18.74
C MET A 158 -3.07 2.12 17.88
N PHE A 159 -2.50 2.46 16.72
CA PHE A 159 -3.10 3.38 15.76
C PHE A 159 -4.49 2.94 15.31
N LYS A 160 -4.66 1.67 14.95
CA LYS A 160 -5.98 1.14 14.53
C LYS A 160 -7.08 1.34 15.58
N GLY A 161 -6.73 1.30 16.85
CA GLY A 161 -7.66 1.49 17.96
C GLY A 161 -8.07 2.95 18.19
N ALA A 162 -7.28 3.92 17.70
CA ALA A 162 -7.47 5.34 18.02
C ALA A 162 -6.90 6.27 16.92
N LYS A 163 -7.28 6.05 15.66
CA LYS A 163 -6.68 6.72 14.48
C LYS A 163 -6.56 8.25 14.62
N THR A 164 -7.59 8.90 15.12
CA THR A 164 -7.64 10.37 15.21
C THR A 164 -6.85 10.96 16.38
N SER A 165 -6.65 10.20 17.44
CA SER A 165 -5.93 10.65 18.64
C SER A 165 -4.50 10.08 18.76
N PHE A 166 -4.14 9.16 17.90
CA PHE A 166 -2.85 8.45 17.97
C PHE A 166 -1.64 9.39 17.84
N ALA A 167 -1.78 10.51 17.14
CA ALA A 167 -0.71 11.50 17.03
C ALA A 167 -0.22 11.99 18.41
N ASN A 168 -1.13 12.16 19.38
CA ASN A 168 -0.76 12.53 20.74
C ASN A 168 0.02 11.40 21.45
N THR A 169 -0.42 10.16 21.27
CA THR A 169 0.26 8.98 21.80
C THR A 169 1.66 8.83 21.20
N LEU A 170 1.78 9.01 19.87
CA LEU A 170 3.05 8.95 19.16
C LEU A 170 4.04 10.01 19.66
N ASN A 171 3.58 11.25 19.92
CA ASN A 171 4.43 12.30 20.49
C ASN A 171 4.98 11.93 21.88
N MET A 172 4.24 11.15 22.66
CA MET A 172 4.70 10.67 23.98
C MET A 172 5.70 9.51 23.83
N ILE A 173 5.52 8.63 22.84
CA ILE A 173 6.42 7.51 22.56
C ILE A 173 7.74 8.01 21.96
N GLY A 174 7.68 9.01 21.09
CA GLY A 174 8.85 9.64 20.48
C GLY A 174 9.60 8.78 19.48
N ASP A 175 8.92 7.83 18.81
CA ASP A 175 9.56 7.02 17.76
C ASP A 175 9.80 7.86 16.50
N PRO A 176 11.08 8.10 16.10
CA PRO A 176 11.39 8.95 14.95
C PRO A 176 11.07 8.28 13.59
N SER A 177 10.88 6.97 13.57
CA SER A 177 10.57 6.19 12.36
C SER A 177 9.08 6.13 12.05
N CYS A 178 8.23 6.61 12.97
CA CYS A 178 6.77 6.62 12.83
C CYS A 178 6.25 8.03 12.59
N LYS A 179 5.34 8.17 11.63
CA LYS A 179 4.64 9.43 11.36
C LYS A 179 3.19 9.16 10.99
N ILE A 180 2.30 10.04 11.40
CA ILE A 180 0.90 10.04 10.96
C ILE A 180 0.74 11.06 9.86
N SER A 181 0.42 10.59 8.67
CA SER A 181 0.25 11.43 7.47
C SER A 181 -1.22 11.74 7.22
N GLY A 182 -1.52 12.95 6.76
CA GLY A 182 -2.85 13.31 6.31
C GLY A 182 -3.23 12.53 5.06
N ILE A 183 -4.48 12.12 4.96
CA ILE A 183 -4.96 11.41 3.75
C ILE A 183 -4.90 12.30 2.50
N ASP A 184 -4.93 13.60 2.65
CA ASP A 184 -4.85 14.55 1.53
C ASP A 184 -3.49 14.50 0.82
N ASP A 185 -2.41 14.09 1.50
CA ASP A 185 -1.10 13.85 0.87
C ASP A 185 -1.19 12.76 -0.20
N PHE A 186 -2.04 11.76 0.02
CA PHE A 186 -2.27 10.66 -0.91
C PHE A 186 -3.23 11.04 -2.05
N TYR A 187 -4.26 11.83 -1.77
CA TYR A 187 -5.20 12.29 -2.81
C TYR A 187 -4.59 13.32 -3.74
N ASN A 188 -3.80 14.24 -3.22
CA ASN A 188 -3.29 15.39 -3.97
C ASN A 188 -1.84 15.20 -4.42
N GLY A 189 -1.11 14.25 -3.81
CA GLY A 189 0.29 13.97 -4.11
C GLY A 189 0.50 13.33 -5.48
N THR A 190 1.64 13.59 -6.07
CA THR A 190 2.07 12.96 -7.33
C THR A 190 2.57 11.53 -7.12
N HIS A 191 2.95 11.19 -5.89
CA HIS A 191 3.45 9.87 -5.48
C HIS A 191 3.01 9.55 -4.05
N TRP A 192 3.20 8.29 -3.65
CA TRP A 192 2.91 7.78 -2.30
C TRP A 192 4.16 7.32 -1.54
N CYS A 193 5.35 7.64 -2.05
CA CYS A 193 6.59 7.41 -1.32
C CYS A 193 6.62 8.30 -0.09
N VAL A 194 6.78 7.70 1.07
CA VAL A 194 6.62 8.41 2.35
C VAL A 194 7.92 9.02 2.86
N GLU A 195 9.09 8.56 2.41
CA GLU A 195 10.39 9.05 2.85
C GLU A 195 10.57 10.57 2.64
N PRO A 196 10.19 11.15 1.48
CA PRO A 196 10.31 12.59 1.27
C PRO A 196 9.51 13.42 2.26
N TRP A 197 8.40 12.88 2.79
CA TRP A 197 7.53 13.59 3.72
C TRP A 197 8.12 13.71 5.13
N TRP A 198 9.19 12.95 5.43
CA TRP A 198 9.91 13.05 6.70
C TRP A 198 10.78 14.31 6.81
N TYR A 199 11.16 14.88 5.69
CA TYR A 199 12.11 15.98 5.61
C TYR A 199 11.47 17.35 5.32
N HIS A 200 10.15 17.44 5.41
CA HIS A 200 9.37 18.67 5.17
C HIS A 200 8.60 19.12 6.41
#